data_cf2f009f714aab8e0a31f4db57888ffe
#
_entry.id   cf2f009f714aab8e0a31f4db57888ffe
#
_cell.length_a   1.000
_cell.length_b   1.000
_cell.length_c   1.000
_cell.angle_alpha   90.00
_cell.angle_beta   90.00
_cell.angle_gamma   90.00
#
_symmetry.space_group_name_H-M   'P 1'
#
loop_
_entity.id
_entity.type
_entity.pdbx_description
1 polymer ?
#
loop_
_entity_poly.entity_id
_entity_poly.type
_entity_poly.pdbx_seq_one_letter_code
_entity_poly.pdbx_strand_id
1 'polypeptide(L)'
;ESLKAELEQKGVANIENVKEFGTDLIDNLGRLAYQKTAELIIMGISEKDEWHQLFTGSNTVKMAEQNVCPVMIIPQSAKYSGITNIVLTSDFKDVENTTPELAIKTVLEIFNSKLHIVNVDNEHYVSLTEEYLTERGKMQKMFAAFDPEFYFIGMNDFYEAVDNFVKDYNIDVLITVPKHQSNSTSIFKSTHTERLA
;
A
#
# COMPACT_ATOMS: atom_id res chain seq x y z
N GLU A 1 -8.67 -8.95 -26.85
CA GLU A 1 -7.70 -8.91 -27.99
C GLU A 1 -7.08 -7.53 -28.17
N SER A 2 -7.82 -6.42 -27.98
CA SER A 2 -7.24 -5.08 -28.19
C SER A 2 -6.17 -4.69 -27.16
N LEU A 3 -6.36 -4.99 -25.87
CA LEU A 3 -5.39 -4.66 -24.83
C LEU A 3 -4.07 -5.40 -25.01
N LYS A 4 -4.10 -6.69 -25.36
CA LYS A 4 -2.88 -7.45 -25.62
C LYS A 4 -2.07 -6.82 -26.76
N ALA A 5 -2.73 -6.49 -27.89
CA ALA A 5 -2.08 -5.86 -29.02
C ALA A 5 -1.48 -4.48 -28.66
N GLU A 6 -2.18 -3.68 -27.84
CA GLU A 6 -1.67 -2.40 -27.36
C GLU A 6 -0.43 -2.55 -26.49
N LEU A 7 -0.42 -3.52 -25.58
CA LEU A 7 0.73 -3.80 -24.72
C LEU A 7 1.93 -4.31 -25.52
N GLU A 8 1.70 -5.19 -26.50
CA GLU A 8 2.75 -5.67 -27.40
C GLU A 8 3.39 -4.53 -28.21
N GLN A 9 2.57 -3.58 -28.71
CA GLN A 9 3.05 -2.38 -29.39
C GLN A 9 3.93 -1.49 -28.49
N LYS A 10 3.65 -1.49 -27.17
CA LYS A 10 4.46 -0.79 -26.17
C LYS A 10 5.69 -1.56 -25.69
N GLY A 11 5.96 -2.72 -26.30
CA GLY A 11 7.15 -3.53 -26.02
C GLY A 11 6.99 -4.50 -24.84
N VAL A 12 5.79 -4.72 -24.34
CA VAL A 12 5.54 -5.74 -23.32
C VAL A 12 5.62 -7.13 -23.96
N ALA A 13 6.48 -7.97 -23.45
CA ALA A 13 6.67 -9.34 -23.93
C ALA A 13 5.95 -10.37 -23.02
N ASN A 14 5.76 -11.59 -23.54
CA ASN A 14 5.24 -12.74 -22.80
C ASN A 14 3.85 -12.52 -22.20
N ILE A 15 2.95 -11.91 -22.94
CA ILE A 15 1.57 -11.64 -22.51
C ILE A 15 0.74 -12.92 -22.66
N GLU A 16 0.22 -13.41 -21.54
CA GLU A 16 -0.73 -14.52 -21.46
C GLU A 16 -2.13 -14.00 -21.09
N ASN A 17 -3.14 -14.41 -21.86
CA ASN A 17 -4.54 -14.15 -21.50
C ASN A 17 -5.09 -15.40 -20.80
N VAL A 18 -5.48 -15.24 -19.55
CA VAL A 18 -6.09 -16.31 -18.76
C VAL A 18 -7.56 -15.99 -18.55
N LYS A 19 -8.43 -16.99 -18.76
CA LYS A 19 -9.85 -16.91 -18.47
C LYS A 19 -10.18 -17.90 -17.38
N GLU A 20 -10.55 -17.38 -16.22
CA GLU A 20 -10.99 -18.16 -15.08
C GLU A 20 -12.52 -18.18 -14.97
N PHE A 21 -13.07 -19.31 -14.51
CA PHE A 21 -14.49 -19.48 -14.26
C PHE A 21 -14.69 -19.72 -12.78
N GLY A 22 -15.62 -19.03 -12.18
CA GLY A 22 -15.95 -19.17 -10.75
C GLY A 22 -16.75 -17.97 -10.25
N THR A 23 -17.23 -18.09 -9.04
CA THR A 23 -18.05 -17.06 -8.39
C THR A 23 -17.24 -16.10 -7.52
N ASP A 24 -16.01 -16.49 -7.13
CA ASP A 24 -15.16 -15.68 -6.28
C ASP A 24 -13.90 -15.22 -7.06
N LEU A 25 -13.86 -13.92 -7.32
CA LEU A 25 -12.74 -13.29 -8.02
C LEU A 25 -11.44 -13.40 -7.22
N ILE A 26 -11.52 -13.20 -5.91
CA ILE A 26 -10.35 -13.10 -5.04
C ILE A 26 -9.66 -14.45 -4.91
N ASP A 27 -10.43 -15.52 -4.67
CA ASP A 27 -9.90 -16.87 -4.59
C ASP A 27 -9.26 -17.32 -5.91
N ASN A 28 -9.91 -17.02 -7.03
CA ASN A 28 -9.38 -17.34 -8.36
C ASN A 28 -8.08 -16.57 -8.64
N LEU A 29 -8.05 -15.28 -8.32
CA LEU A 29 -6.87 -14.44 -8.55
C LEU A 29 -5.71 -14.84 -7.65
N GLY A 30 -5.97 -15.10 -6.36
CA GLY A 30 -4.96 -15.57 -5.41
C GLY A 30 -4.36 -16.91 -5.83
N ARG A 31 -5.20 -17.86 -6.23
CA ARG A 31 -4.75 -19.16 -6.75
C ARG A 31 -3.90 -19.00 -8.02
N LEU A 32 -4.34 -18.17 -8.95
CA LEU A 32 -3.61 -17.91 -10.19
C LEU A 32 -2.26 -17.24 -9.91
N ALA A 33 -2.24 -16.22 -9.05
CA ALA A 33 -1.03 -15.53 -8.63
C ALA A 33 -0.01 -16.49 -7.98
N TYR A 34 -0.48 -17.37 -7.11
CA TYR A 34 0.35 -18.41 -6.50
C TYR A 34 0.91 -19.39 -7.53
N GLN A 35 0.07 -19.91 -8.43
CA GLN A 35 0.47 -20.87 -9.47
C GLN A 35 1.47 -20.27 -10.47
N LYS A 36 1.33 -18.97 -10.78
CA LYS A 36 2.21 -18.25 -11.70
C LYS A 36 3.42 -17.61 -11.01
N THR A 37 3.55 -17.78 -9.69
CA THR A 37 4.61 -17.11 -8.89
C THR A 37 4.65 -15.59 -9.17
N ALA A 38 3.46 -14.96 -9.19
CA ALA A 38 3.35 -13.54 -9.49
C ALA A 38 4.05 -12.71 -8.41
N GLU A 39 4.82 -11.74 -8.83
CA GLU A 39 5.53 -10.80 -7.93
C GLU A 39 4.68 -9.58 -7.58
N LEU A 40 3.65 -9.30 -8.38
CA LEU A 40 2.74 -8.16 -8.21
C LEU A 40 1.39 -8.45 -8.86
N ILE A 41 0.31 -8.08 -8.19
CA ILE A 41 -1.03 -8.01 -8.75
C ILE A 41 -1.37 -6.54 -8.98
N ILE A 42 -1.85 -6.19 -10.17
CA ILE A 42 -2.33 -4.83 -10.47
C ILE A 42 -3.84 -4.90 -10.68
N MET A 43 -4.58 -4.10 -9.92
CA MET A 43 -6.04 -4.03 -9.97
C MET A 43 -6.50 -2.60 -10.22
N GLY A 44 -7.35 -2.41 -11.23
CA GLY A 44 -8.08 -1.16 -11.42
C GLY A 44 -9.30 -1.10 -10.50
N ILE A 45 -9.67 0.11 -10.08
CA ILE A 45 -10.89 0.38 -9.32
C ILE A 45 -11.76 1.40 -10.04
N SER A 46 -13.09 1.32 -9.82
CA SER A 46 -14.04 2.27 -10.40
C SER A 46 -14.08 3.59 -9.61
N GLU A 47 -14.47 4.68 -10.32
CA GLU A 47 -14.56 6.04 -9.74
C GLU A 47 -15.53 6.19 -8.55
N LYS A 48 -16.38 5.20 -8.31
CA LYS A 48 -17.33 5.22 -7.18
C LYS A 48 -16.68 4.92 -5.84
N ASP A 49 -15.47 4.40 -5.87
CA ASP A 49 -14.72 4.05 -4.67
C ASP A 49 -13.79 5.21 -4.35
N GLU A 50 -14.18 6.08 -3.42
CA GLU A 50 -13.24 7.02 -2.80
C GLU A 50 -12.09 6.23 -2.20
N TRP A 51 -10.87 6.72 -2.25
CA TRP A 51 -9.69 5.98 -1.79
C TRP A 51 -9.81 5.50 -0.32
N HIS A 52 -10.58 6.20 0.52
CA HIS A 52 -10.92 5.76 1.87
C HIS A 52 -11.72 4.45 1.90
N GLN A 53 -12.57 4.21 0.90
CA GLN A 53 -13.36 2.98 0.79
C GLN A 53 -12.50 1.78 0.37
N LEU A 54 -11.32 2.02 -0.19
CA LEU A 54 -10.36 0.97 -0.54
C LEU A 54 -9.89 0.21 0.70
N PHE A 55 -9.90 0.87 1.86
CA PHE A 55 -9.49 0.27 3.14
C PHE A 55 -10.64 -0.43 3.89
N THR A 56 -11.87 -0.41 3.34
CA THR A 56 -13.04 -0.98 4.02
C THR A 56 -13.75 -2.02 3.14
N GLY A 57 -13.33 -3.29 3.22
CA GLY A 57 -14.09 -4.43 2.70
C GLY A 57 -14.15 -4.60 1.18
N SER A 58 -13.34 -3.87 0.41
CA SER A 58 -13.26 -4.00 -1.04
C SER A 58 -12.56 -5.31 -1.46
N ASN A 59 -12.77 -5.74 -2.70
CA ASN A 59 -12.06 -6.89 -3.27
C ASN A 59 -10.53 -6.71 -3.22
N THR A 60 -10.06 -5.47 -3.29
CA THR A 60 -8.63 -5.14 -3.22
C THR A 60 -8.05 -5.40 -1.84
N VAL A 61 -8.77 -5.05 -0.77
CA VAL A 61 -8.38 -5.38 0.61
C VAL A 61 -8.35 -6.88 0.83
N LYS A 62 -9.41 -7.60 0.43
CA LYS A 62 -9.46 -9.06 0.51
C LYS A 62 -8.30 -9.71 -0.25
N MET A 63 -7.92 -9.15 -1.41
CA MET A 63 -6.79 -9.66 -2.18
C MET A 63 -5.47 -9.44 -1.44
N ALA A 64 -5.27 -8.26 -0.85
CA ALA A 64 -4.08 -7.97 -0.05
C ALA A 64 -4.00 -8.86 1.20
N GLU A 65 -5.14 -9.16 1.85
CA GLU A 65 -5.23 -10.06 3.01
C GLU A 65 -4.85 -11.51 2.69
N GLN A 66 -4.98 -11.95 1.43
CA GLN A 66 -4.52 -13.28 1.01
C GLN A 66 -3.00 -13.45 1.10
N ASN A 67 -2.26 -12.35 1.15
CA ASN A 67 -0.81 -12.31 1.38
C ASN A 67 0.00 -13.19 0.40
N VAL A 68 -0.46 -13.31 -0.84
CA VAL A 68 0.23 -14.06 -1.91
C VAL A 68 1.39 -13.24 -2.48
N CYS A 69 1.12 -11.98 -2.82
CA CYS A 69 2.10 -10.99 -3.27
C CYS A 69 1.52 -9.57 -3.09
N PRO A 70 2.35 -8.51 -3.24
CA PRO A 70 1.85 -7.13 -3.20
C PRO A 70 0.73 -6.88 -4.20
N VAL A 71 -0.21 -6.00 -3.81
CA VAL A 71 -1.34 -5.60 -4.67
C VAL A 71 -1.26 -4.10 -4.93
N MET A 72 -1.08 -3.72 -6.18
CA MET A 72 -1.11 -2.33 -6.62
C MET A 72 -2.51 -1.97 -7.10
N ILE A 73 -3.08 -0.95 -6.49
CA ILE A 73 -4.43 -0.46 -6.79
C ILE A 73 -4.31 0.79 -7.64
N ILE A 74 -4.91 0.79 -8.82
CA ILE A 74 -4.86 1.91 -9.77
C ILE A 74 -6.24 2.56 -9.86
N PRO A 75 -6.42 3.78 -9.32
CA PRO A 75 -7.64 4.56 -9.52
C PRO A 75 -7.86 4.88 -10.99
N GLN A 76 -9.12 5.00 -11.41
CA GLN A 76 -9.47 5.33 -12.81
C GLN A 76 -8.90 6.69 -13.25
N SER A 77 -8.79 7.64 -12.32
CA SER A 77 -8.21 8.97 -12.57
C SER A 77 -6.68 8.98 -12.64
N ALA A 78 -6.01 7.89 -12.25
CA ALA A 78 -4.55 7.83 -12.22
C ALA A 78 -3.95 7.97 -13.62
N LYS A 79 -2.93 8.82 -13.72
CA LYS A 79 -2.13 9.00 -14.94
C LYS A 79 -0.69 8.72 -14.61
N TYR A 80 -0.06 7.87 -15.38
CA TYR A 80 1.35 7.58 -15.21
C TYR A 80 2.21 8.72 -15.76
N SER A 81 2.99 9.34 -14.88
CA SER A 81 3.99 10.37 -15.24
C SER A 81 5.40 10.03 -14.72
N GLY A 82 5.60 8.80 -14.29
CA GLY A 82 6.75 8.32 -13.53
C GLY A 82 6.38 8.09 -12.07
N ILE A 83 7.22 7.35 -11.35
CA ILE A 83 7.10 7.13 -9.90
C ILE A 83 8.42 7.54 -9.28
N THR A 84 8.45 8.72 -8.66
CA THR A 84 9.64 9.33 -8.07
C THR A 84 9.58 9.39 -6.55
N ASN A 85 8.39 9.56 -5.98
CA ASN A 85 8.17 9.66 -4.55
C ASN A 85 7.18 8.59 -4.09
N ILE A 86 7.64 7.73 -3.19
CA ILE A 86 6.83 6.67 -2.58
C ILE A 86 6.72 6.94 -1.09
N VAL A 87 5.52 6.88 -0.53
CA VAL A 87 5.31 6.96 0.92
C VAL A 87 4.88 5.61 1.48
N LEU A 88 5.52 5.20 2.57
CA LEU A 88 5.13 4.07 3.41
C LEU A 88 4.50 4.60 4.69
N THR A 89 3.28 4.18 5.01
CA THR A 89 2.69 4.46 6.33
C THR A 89 3.08 3.38 7.33
N SER A 90 3.49 3.79 8.53
CA SER A 90 3.89 2.88 9.60
C SER A 90 3.44 3.41 10.97
N ASP A 91 3.00 2.52 11.85
CA ASP A 91 2.75 2.82 13.26
C ASP A 91 3.98 2.59 14.15
N PHE A 92 5.11 2.19 13.56
CA PHE A 92 6.36 1.84 14.24
C PHE A 92 6.19 0.84 15.39
N LYS A 93 5.37 -0.19 15.17
CA LYS A 93 5.19 -1.30 16.10
C LYS A 93 5.66 -2.59 15.45
N ASP A 94 6.64 -3.24 16.11
CA ASP A 94 7.19 -4.53 15.65
C ASP A 94 7.56 -4.54 14.16
N VAL A 95 8.29 -3.51 13.72
CA VAL A 95 8.56 -3.25 12.29
C VAL A 95 9.26 -4.41 11.58
N GLU A 96 10.10 -5.16 12.28
CA GLU A 96 10.83 -6.31 11.71
C GLU A 96 9.89 -7.44 11.27
N ASN A 97 8.78 -7.65 11.98
CA ASN A 97 7.82 -8.69 11.68
C ASN A 97 6.61 -8.19 10.87
N THR A 98 6.34 -6.89 10.92
CA THR A 98 5.13 -6.31 10.28
C THR A 98 5.39 -5.62 8.96
N THR A 99 6.66 -5.34 8.61
CA THR A 99 7.01 -4.65 7.37
C THR A 99 7.51 -5.65 6.31
N PRO A 100 6.87 -5.76 5.15
CA PRO A 100 7.30 -6.63 4.06
C PRO A 100 8.49 -6.01 3.31
N GLU A 101 9.66 -6.04 3.97
CA GLU A 101 10.89 -5.37 3.54
C GLU A 101 11.25 -5.66 2.08
N LEU A 102 11.26 -6.94 1.70
CA LEU A 102 11.71 -7.35 0.36
C LEU A 102 10.78 -6.79 -0.73
N ALA A 103 9.46 -6.88 -0.53
CA ALA A 103 8.49 -6.39 -1.49
C ALA A 103 8.60 -4.87 -1.68
N ILE A 104 8.77 -4.11 -0.59
CA ILE A 104 8.94 -2.66 -0.66
C ILE A 104 10.25 -2.30 -1.37
N LYS A 105 11.36 -2.96 -1.04
CA LYS A 105 12.66 -2.75 -1.71
C LYS A 105 12.57 -3.00 -3.20
N THR A 106 11.93 -4.09 -3.62
CA THR A 106 11.73 -4.40 -5.03
C THR A 106 11.01 -3.27 -5.77
N VAL A 107 9.96 -2.70 -5.18
CA VAL A 107 9.23 -1.57 -5.79
C VAL A 107 10.13 -0.33 -5.88
N LEU A 108 10.88 -0.02 -4.82
CA LEU A 108 11.81 1.12 -4.81
C LEU A 108 12.91 0.99 -5.87
N GLU A 109 13.46 -0.21 -6.04
CA GLU A 109 14.49 -0.51 -7.04
C GLU A 109 13.96 -0.41 -8.47
N ILE A 110 12.76 -0.95 -8.75
CA ILE A 110 12.14 -0.89 -10.08
C ILE A 110 11.97 0.56 -10.55
N PHE A 111 11.51 1.45 -9.66
CA PHE A 111 11.20 2.82 -10.01
C PHE A 111 12.33 3.81 -9.69
N ASN A 112 13.37 3.38 -8.97
CA ASN A 112 14.44 4.25 -8.47
C ASN A 112 13.87 5.45 -7.70
N SER A 113 12.92 5.19 -6.81
CA SER A 113 12.13 6.20 -6.13
C SER A 113 12.71 6.55 -4.76
N LYS A 114 12.42 7.78 -4.33
CA LYS A 114 12.66 8.23 -2.96
C LYS A 114 11.62 7.65 -2.01
N LEU A 115 12.06 7.20 -0.83
CA LEU A 115 11.19 6.65 0.21
C LEU A 115 10.92 7.69 1.29
N HIS A 116 9.63 7.97 1.50
CA HIS A 116 9.11 8.72 2.64
C HIS A 116 8.42 7.75 3.59
N ILE A 117 8.68 7.86 4.89
CA ILE A 117 8.02 7.01 5.90
C ILE A 117 7.24 7.91 6.84
N VAL A 118 5.93 7.73 6.89
CA VAL A 118 5.00 8.58 7.63
C VAL A 118 4.33 7.80 8.75
N ASN A 119 4.39 8.38 9.93
CA ASN A 119 3.53 8.00 11.06
C ASN A 119 2.49 9.10 11.29
N VAL A 120 1.24 8.69 11.48
CA VAL A 120 0.14 9.58 11.87
C VAL A 120 -0.34 9.14 13.24
N ASP A 121 -0.04 9.94 14.26
CA ASP A 121 -0.41 9.64 15.64
C ASP A 121 -0.61 10.94 16.41
N ASN A 122 -1.80 11.16 16.95
CA ASN A 122 -2.10 12.35 17.74
C ASN A 122 -1.66 12.23 19.21
N GLU A 123 -1.65 11.01 19.75
CA GLU A 123 -1.39 10.81 21.18
C GLU A 123 0.11 10.89 21.52
N HIS A 124 0.96 10.42 20.60
CA HIS A 124 2.41 10.31 20.82
C HIS A 124 3.24 11.37 20.11
N TYR A 125 2.59 12.30 19.40
CA TYR A 125 3.29 13.38 18.67
C TYR A 125 4.20 14.24 19.58
N VAL A 126 3.84 14.39 20.85
CA VAL A 126 4.54 15.27 21.81
C VAL A 126 5.69 14.56 22.53
N SER A 127 5.68 13.23 22.61
CA SER A 127 6.75 12.46 23.28
C SER A 127 7.06 11.17 22.53
N LEU A 128 8.15 11.21 21.77
CA LEU A 128 8.71 10.00 21.17
C LEU A 128 9.25 9.10 22.31
N THR A 129 8.60 7.97 22.53
CA THR A 129 9.04 6.99 23.51
C THR A 129 10.34 6.32 23.06
N GLU A 130 11.11 5.73 23.99
CA GLU A 130 12.31 4.94 23.65
C GLU A 130 11.98 3.78 22.72
N GLU A 131 10.83 3.14 22.92
CA GLU A 131 10.33 2.07 22.06
C GLU A 131 10.13 2.56 20.62
N TYR A 132 9.48 3.69 20.47
CA TYR A 132 9.25 4.31 19.17
C TYR A 132 10.56 4.66 18.44
N LEU A 133 11.53 5.24 19.14
CA LEU A 133 12.86 5.56 18.60
C LEU A 133 13.62 4.31 18.19
N THR A 134 13.46 3.22 18.95
CA THR A 134 14.05 1.91 18.65
C THR A 134 13.47 1.33 17.36
N GLU A 135 12.15 1.30 17.24
CA GLU A 135 11.47 0.79 16.05
C GLU A 135 11.75 1.64 14.80
N ARG A 136 11.77 2.98 14.95
CA ARG A 136 12.24 3.87 13.88
C ARG A 136 13.67 3.56 13.46
N GLY A 137 14.55 3.29 14.42
CA GLY A 137 15.95 2.92 14.16
C GLY A 137 16.09 1.62 13.37
N LYS A 138 15.22 0.64 13.65
CA LYS A 138 15.14 -0.61 12.87
C LYS A 138 14.67 -0.33 11.43
N MET A 139 13.64 0.48 11.26
CA MET A 139 13.13 0.89 9.94
C MET A 139 14.20 1.65 9.13
N GLN A 140 14.94 2.54 9.77
CA GLN A 140 16.08 3.25 9.16
C GLN A 140 17.15 2.27 8.64
N LYS A 141 17.48 1.24 9.42
CA LYS A 141 18.44 0.20 9.02
C LYS A 141 17.90 -0.64 7.87
N MET A 142 16.63 -1.04 7.95
CA MET A 142 15.93 -1.84 6.95
C MET A 142 16.01 -1.21 5.56
N PHE A 143 15.79 0.11 5.48
CA PHE A 143 15.77 0.85 4.21
C PHE A 143 16.98 1.78 4.02
N ALA A 144 18.09 1.55 4.71
CA ALA A 144 19.27 2.42 4.67
C ALA A 144 19.81 2.69 3.25
N ALA A 145 19.70 1.72 2.33
CA ALA A 145 20.13 1.87 0.95
C ALA A 145 19.32 2.90 0.14
N PHE A 146 18.14 3.27 0.62
CA PHE A 146 17.22 4.21 -0.05
C PHE A 146 17.15 5.57 0.63
N ASP A 147 17.97 5.81 1.66
CA ASP A 147 18.03 7.05 2.42
C ASP A 147 16.64 7.59 2.82
N PRO A 148 15.85 6.84 3.62
CA PRO A 148 14.46 7.16 3.88
C PRO A 148 14.31 8.44 4.73
N GLU A 149 13.34 9.27 4.36
CA GLU A 149 12.93 10.42 5.15
C GLU A 149 11.75 10.06 6.06
N PHE A 150 11.79 10.47 7.33
CA PHE A 150 10.79 10.16 8.33
C PHE A 150 9.97 11.38 8.72
N TYR A 151 8.65 11.21 8.77
CA TYR A 151 7.69 12.25 9.10
C TYR A 151 6.72 11.78 10.17
N PHE A 152 6.40 12.68 11.08
CA PHE A 152 5.48 12.45 12.18
C PHE A 152 4.39 13.50 12.12
N ILE A 153 3.16 13.07 11.93
CA ILE A 153 2.00 13.93 11.75
C ILE A 153 1.08 13.78 12.95
N GLY A 154 0.94 14.84 13.75
CA GLY A 154 0.05 14.92 14.88
C GLY A 154 -1.37 15.29 14.45
N MET A 155 -2.11 14.37 13.88
CA MET A 155 -3.51 14.58 13.48
C MET A 155 -4.39 13.41 13.94
N ASN A 156 -5.67 13.73 14.23
CA ASN A 156 -6.65 12.72 14.63
C ASN A 156 -7.19 11.93 13.43
N ASP A 157 -7.30 12.57 12.27
CA ASP A 157 -7.78 11.94 11.06
C ASP A 157 -6.60 11.46 10.20
N PHE A 158 -6.44 10.15 10.16
CA PHE A 158 -5.39 9.50 9.37
C PHE A 158 -5.51 9.80 7.88
N TYR A 159 -6.73 9.79 7.35
CA TYR A 159 -6.95 9.97 5.92
C TYR A 159 -6.65 11.40 5.49
N GLU A 160 -7.12 12.37 6.27
CA GLU A 160 -6.82 13.78 6.04
C GLU A 160 -5.31 14.05 6.11
N ALA A 161 -4.64 13.48 7.11
CA ALA A 161 -3.19 13.62 7.28
C ALA A 161 -2.41 13.07 6.07
N VAL A 162 -2.78 11.87 5.62
CA VAL A 162 -2.13 11.22 4.46
C VAL A 162 -2.46 11.96 3.16
N ASP A 163 -3.70 12.41 2.96
CA ASP A 163 -4.12 13.15 1.76
C ASP A 163 -3.34 14.47 1.62
N ASN A 164 -3.19 15.21 2.73
CA ASN A 164 -2.38 16.43 2.76
C ASN A 164 -0.91 16.11 2.44
N PHE A 165 -0.35 15.07 3.06
CA PHE A 165 1.03 14.66 2.82
C PHE A 165 1.28 14.27 1.37
N VAL A 166 0.38 13.48 0.77
CA VAL A 166 0.45 13.06 -0.64
C VAL A 166 0.50 14.26 -1.57
N LYS A 167 -0.31 15.30 -1.31
CA LYS A 167 -0.34 16.53 -2.10
C LYS A 167 0.93 17.38 -1.90
N ASP A 168 1.33 17.60 -0.64
CA ASP A 168 2.43 18.50 -0.30
C ASP A 168 3.79 17.97 -0.80
N TYR A 169 3.97 16.65 -0.79
CA TYR A 169 5.22 15.99 -1.19
C TYR A 169 5.18 15.38 -2.61
N ASN A 170 4.10 15.61 -3.37
CA ASN A 170 3.91 15.05 -4.71
C ASN A 170 4.16 13.54 -4.73
N ILE A 171 3.49 12.82 -3.85
CA ILE A 171 3.62 11.36 -3.72
C ILE A 171 2.92 10.67 -4.88
N ASP A 172 3.63 9.79 -5.55
CA ASP A 172 3.13 9.01 -6.69
C ASP A 172 2.50 7.68 -6.25
N VAL A 173 3.03 7.07 -5.18
CA VAL A 173 2.54 5.78 -4.66
C VAL A 173 2.47 5.82 -3.13
N LEU A 174 1.33 5.41 -2.60
CA LEU A 174 1.10 5.17 -1.17
C LEU A 174 1.18 3.67 -0.89
N ILE A 175 2.08 3.26 -0.02
CA ILE A 175 2.19 1.90 0.49
C ILE A 175 1.59 1.82 1.88
N THR A 176 0.65 0.89 2.06
CA THR A 176 0.08 0.53 3.35
C THR A 176 0.22 -0.97 3.59
N VAL A 177 0.49 -1.37 4.82
CA VAL A 177 0.62 -2.77 5.19
C VAL A 177 -0.56 -3.18 6.07
N PRO A 178 -1.43 -4.10 5.60
CA PRO A 178 -2.50 -4.61 6.43
C PRO A 178 -1.94 -5.34 7.65
N LYS A 179 -2.43 -5.00 8.85
CA LYS A 179 -2.08 -5.73 10.07
C LYS A 179 -3.19 -6.70 10.43
N HIS A 180 -2.86 -7.99 10.48
CA HIS A 180 -3.75 -9.00 11.05
C HIS A 180 -3.80 -8.84 12.57
N GLN A 181 -4.78 -8.11 13.07
CA GLN A 181 -5.13 -8.19 14.48
C GLN A 181 -6.14 -9.31 14.67
N SER A 182 -5.85 -10.24 15.55
CA SER A 182 -6.61 -11.46 15.83
C SER A 182 -8.07 -11.25 16.25
N ASN A 183 -8.58 -10.03 16.35
CA ASN A 183 -9.96 -9.71 16.77
C ASN A 183 -10.59 -8.45 16.15
N SER A 184 -10.08 -7.90 15.06
CA SER A 184 -10.80 -6.78 14.43
C SER A 184 -10.55 -6.68 12.93
N THR A 185 -11.62 -6.84 12.20
CA THR A 185 -11.78 -6.70 10.74
C THR A 185 -11.63 -5.25 10.25
N SER A 186 -10.62 -4.53 10.65
CA SER A 186 -10.40 -3.18 10.15
C SER A 186 -8.92 -2.85 10.21
N ILE A 187 -8.33 -2.70 9.04
CA ILE A 187 -6.94 -2.25 8.86
C ILE A 187 -6.73 -0.87 9.48
N PHE A 188 -7.81 -0.11 9.58
CA PHE A 188 -7.89 1.21 10.19
C PHE A 188 -9.21 1.38 10.94
N LYS A 189 -9.30 0.85 12.17
CA LYS A 189 -10.34 1.36 13.07
C LYS A 189 -9.91 2.74 13.53
N SER A 190 -10.30 3.77 12.79
CA SER A 190 -10.42 5.07 13.38
C SER A 190 -11.58 5.01 14.36
N THR A 191 -11.31 5.31 15.62
CA THR A 191 -12.25 5.45 16.71
C THR A 191 -13.23 6.62 16.52
N HIS A 192 -13.48 7.07 15.29
CA HIS A 192 -14.22 8.30 14.99
C HIS A 192 -15.54 8.12 14.22
N THR A 193 -16.09 6.90 14.11
CA THR A 193 -17.40 6.73 13.46
C THR A 193 -18.59 6.87 14.43
N GLU A 194 -18.39 7.34 15.65
CA GLU A 194 -19.47 7.59 16.63
C GLU A 194 -19.67 9.06 16.97
N ARG A 195 -19.71 9.94 15.99
CA ARG A 195 -20.21 11.30 16.19
C ARG A 195 -20.85 11.87 14.93
N LEU A 196 -21.90 11.24 14.46
CA LEU A 196 -22.97 11.88 13.66
C LEU A 196 -24.26 11.09 13.89
N ALA A 197 -24.91 11.35 15.00
CA ALA A 197 -26.33 11.20 15.20
C ALA A 197 -26.86 12.51 15.77
#